data_9d5c22a474848f98571fdd22f4df2e6a
#
_entry.id   9d5c22a474848f98571fdd22f4df2e6a
#
_cell.length_a   1.000
_cell.length_b   1.000
_cell.length_c   1.000
_cell.angle_alpha   90.00
_cell.angle_beta   90.00
_cell.angle_gamma   90.00
#
_symmetry.space_group_name_H-M   'P 1'
#
loop_
_entity.id
_entity.type
_entity.pdbx_description
1 polymer ?
#
loop_
_entity_poly.entity_id
_entity_poly.type
_entity_poly.pdbx_seq_one_letter_code
_entity_poly.pdbx_strand_id
1 'polypeptide(L)'
;NFSVRLTGSYEWQIGGNKKSTGNSGLINSYELGLNFNLSVPRLLVPKLMKTKRDRREQTHFQIGTDLLNRHNFFRMISFWGSATYDFNSSTRNYHSVVPFKLNYTYLLRTSHAFDSVVNKNPAVAQSFKNQFIPSMSYTYTYDRAATYRNPNRLFWQTSVTQAGNI
;
A
#
# COMPACT_ATOMS: atom_id res chain seq x y z
N ASN A 1 -14.71 3.60 13.57
CA ASN A 1 -15.27 3.38 12.22
C ASN A 1 -14.60 2.17 11.58
N PHE A 2 -15.43 1.30 11.03
CA PHE A 2 -14.98 0.14 10.26
C PHE A 2 -15.47 0.30 8.83
N SER A 3 -14.60 0.01 7.85
CA SER A 3 -14.96 0.01 6.44
C SER A 3 -14.34 -1.18 5.71
N VAL A 4 -15.10 -1.73 4.78
CA VAL A 4 -14.65 -2.76 3.85
C VAL A 4 -14.76 -2.19 2.45
N ARG A 5 -13.72 -2.34 1.65
CA ARG A 5 -13.69 -1.91 0.25
C ARG A 5 -13.33 -3.10 -0.63
N LEU A 6 -14.19 -3.39 -1.57
CA LEU A 6 -13.92 -4.30 -2.67
C LEU A 6 -13.58 -3.47 -3.91
N THR A 7 -12.49 -3.78 -4.58
CA THR A 7 -12.05 -3.15 -5.81
C THR A 7 -11.90 -4.21 -6.88
N GLY A 8 -12.29 -3.89 -8.10
CA GLY A 8 -12.10 -4.75 -9.26
C GLY A 8 -11.68 -3.90 -10.44
N SER A 9 -10.65 -4.33 -11.14
CA SER A 9 -10.22 -3.73 -12.40
C SER A 9 -10.07 -4.80 -13.46
N TYR A 10 -10.27 -4.37 -14.69
CA TYR A 10 -10.24 -5.23 -15.83
C TYR A 10 -9.59 -4.50 -17.00
N GLU A 11 -8.62 -5.11 -17.62
CA GLU A 11 -7.88 -4.53 -18.73
C GLU A 11 -7.97 -5.46 -19.93
N TRP A 12 -8.35 -4.93 -21.09
CA TRP A 12 -8.30 -5.63 -22.37
C TRP A 12 -7.47 -4.84 -23.38
N GLN A 13 -6.67 -5.53 -24.15
CA GLN A 13 -5.95 -4.92 -25.27
C GLN A 13 -6.68 -5.22 -26.58
N ILE A 14 -7.09 -4.17 -27.28
CA ILE A 14 -7.65 -4.24 -28.62
C ILE A 14 -6.50 -3.93 -29.59
N GLY A 15 -5.95 -4.94 -30.25
CA GLY A 15 -4.93 -4.75 -31.28
C GLY A 15 -3.62 -5.46 -30.97
N GLY A 16 -3.57 -6.74 -31.27
CA GLY A 16 -2.35 -7.51 -31.43
C GLY A 16 -2.24 -7.98 -32.87
N ASN A 17 -1.05 -7.91 -33.46
CA ASN A 17 -0.73 -8.35 -34.80
C ASN A 17 -1.28 -9.77 -35.06
N LYS A 18 -2.10 -9.95 -36.12
CA LYS A 18 -2.86 -11.17 -36.49
C LYS A 18 -1.98 -12.38 -36.85
N LYS A 19 -0.78 -12.55 -36.34
CA LYS A 19 0.13 -13.67 -36.64
C LYS A 19 0.44 -14.56 -35.44
N SER A 20 -0.51 -14.73 -34.51
CA SER A 20 -0.38 -15.79 -33.51
C SER A 20 -1.64 -16.64 -33.54
N THR A 21 -1.51 -17.81 -34.10
CA THR A 21 -2.48 -18.91 -34.11
C THR A 21 -2.73 -19.31 -32.65
N GLY A 22 -3.88 -18.99 -32.12
CA GLY A 22 -4.30 -19.47 -30.80
C GLY A 22 -5.09 -18.43 -30.04
N ASN A 23 -6.39 -18.61 -30.05
CA ASN A 23 -7.41 -18.14 -29.12
C ASN A 23 -6.97 -16.97 -28.19
N SER A 24 -6.81 -15.79 -28.76
CA SER A 24 -6.59 -14.56 -28.03
C SER A 24 -7.87 -14.21 -27.29
N GLY A 25 -8.01 -14.76 -26.09
CA GLY A 25 -9.08 -14.38 -25.19
C GLY A 25 -9.07 -12.86 -25.02
N LEU A 26 -10.23 -12.24 -25.15
CA LEU A 26 -10.44 -10.80 -25.03
C LEU A 26 -10.04 -10.24 -23.66
N ILE A 27 -9.73 -11.12 -22.70
CA ILE A 27 -9.39 -10.80 -21.32
C ILE A 27 -7.89 -10.88 -21.13
N ASN A 28 -7.21 -9.74 -21.08
CA ASN A 28 -5.77 -9.72 -20.89
C ASN A 28 -5.35 -9.68 -19.42
N SER A 29 -6.06 -8.95 -18.59
CA SER A 29 -5.78 -8.96 -17.15
C SER A 29 -7.00 -8.57 -16.32
N TYR A 30 -7.07 -9.08 -15.10
CA TYR A 30 -8.00 -8.60 -14.10
C TYR A 30 -7.30 -8.53 -12.73
N GLU A 31 -7.75 -7.59 -11.94
CA GLU A 31 -7.29 -7.40 -10.57
C GLU A 31 -8.49 -7.32 -9.63
N LEU A 32 -8.40 -8.02 -8.51
CA LEU A 32 -9.40 -8.01 -7.46
C LEU A 32 -8.72 -7.67 -6.14
N GLY A 33 -9.20 -6.63 -5.49
CA GLY A 33 -8.68 -6.17 -4.20
C GLY A 33 -9.76 -6.18 -3.13
N LEU A 34 -9.38 -6.62 -1.93
CA LEU A 34 -10.22 -6.56 -0.74
C LEU A 34 -9.44 -5.86 0.38
N ASN A 35 -10.02 -4.79 0.91
CA ASN A 35 -9.38 -3.96 1.92
C ASN A 35 -10.29 -3.77 3.13
N PHE A 36 -9.76 -3.99 4.31
CA PHE A 36 -10.39 -3.75 5.60
C PHE A 36 -9.69 -2.60 6.30
N ASN A 37 -10.45 -1.60 6.74
CA ASN A 37 -9.93 -0.46 7.47
C ASN A 37 -10.70 -0.32 8.79
N LEU A 38 -9.97 -0.24 9.89
CA LEU A 38 -10.48 0.04 11.21
C LEU A 38 -9.85 1.32 11.73
N SER A 39 -10.66 2.35 11.96
CA SER A 39 -10.24 3.62 12.55
C SER A 39 -10.82 3.75 13.95
N VAL A 40 -9.96 3.86 14.94
CA VAL A 40 -10.30 4.05 16.34
C VAL A 40 -9.94 5.47 16.76
N PRO A 41 -10.90 6.30 17.26
CA PRO A 41 -10.62 7.67 17.70
C PRO A 41 -9.94 7.67 19.08
N ARG A 42 -8.85 6.95 19.19
CA ARG A 42 -8.01 6.83 20.39
C ARG A 42 -6.65 6.29 19.97
N LEU A 43 -5.61 6.73 20.66
CA LEU A 43 -4.28 6.15 20.48
C LEU A 43 -4.21 4.80 21.23
N LEU A 44 -4.11 3.71 20.48
CA LEU A 44 -3.95 2.34 21.01
C LEU A 44 -2.45 2.01 21.12
N VAL A 45 -1.73 2.78 21.92
CA VAL A 45 -0.30 2.54 22.18
C VAL A 45 -0.13 1.98 23.59
N PRO A 46 0.79 1.03 23.82
CA PRO A 46 1.18 0.62 25.16
C PRO A 46 1.60 1.87 25.98
N LYS A 47 1.20 1.96 27.21
CA LYS A 47 1.25 3.07 28.21
C LYS A 47 2.44 4.07 28.21
N LEU A 48 3.33 4.01 27.22
CA LEU A 48 4.52 4.85 27.13
C LEU A 48 4.26 6.31 26.72
N MET A 49 3.13 6.59 26.09
CA MET A 49 2.78 7.96 25.66
C MET A 49 1.50 8.41 26.36
N LYS A 50 1.64 9.00 27.54
CA LYS A 50 0.54 9.73 28.20
C LYS A 50 0.32 11.05 27.47
N THR A 51 -0.64 11.11 26.57
CA THR A 51 -1.01 12.34 25.89
C THR A 51 -2.13 13.03 26.66
N LYS A 52 -2.10 14.36 26.73
CA LYS A 52 -3.16 15.15 27.37
C LYS A 52 -4.47 15.00 26.59
N ARG A 53 -5.58 14.86 27.29
CA ARG A 53 -6.93 14.46 26.86
C ARG A 53 -7.60 15.32 25.77
N ASP A 54 -6.94 16.35 25.27
CA ASP A 54 -7.52 17.38 24.40
C ASP A 54 -6.99 17.35 22.95
N ARG A 55 -6.39 16.25 22.54
CA ARG A 55 -5.75 16.13 21.23
C ARG A 55 -6.42 15.10 20.36
N ARG A 56 -6.52 15.41 19.07
CA ARG A 56 -7.04 14.48 18.05
C ARG A 56 -6.07 13.33 17.86
N GLU A 57 -6.37 12.23 18.51
CA GLU A 57 -5.61 10.99 18.45
C GLU A 57 -6.42 9.95 17.70
N GLN A 58 -5.78 9.28 16.75
CA GLN A 58 -6.43 8.23 15.97
C GLN A 58 -5.45 7.07 15.76
N THR A 59 -6.01 5.88 15.73
CA THR A 59 -5.27 4.68 15.31
C THR A 59 -6.01 4.07 14.12
N HIS A 60 -5.26 3.81 13.06
CA HIS A 60 -5.77 3.18 11.86
C HIS A 60 -5.10 1.83 11.67
N PHE A 61 -5.91 0.78 11.60
CA PHE A 61 -5.47 -0.56 11.18
C PHE A 61 -5.99 -0.82 9.78
N GLN A 62 -5.11 -1.26 8.91
CA GLN A 62 -5.44 -1.58 7.54
C GLN A 62 -4.88 -2.95 7.20
N ILE A 63 -5.71 -3.78 6.57
CA ILE A 63 -5.32 -5.08 6.05
C ILE A 63 -5.96 -5.22 4.68
N GLY A 64 -5.20 -5.71 3.73
CA GLY A 64 -5.71 -5.91 2.38
C GLY A 64 -5.06 -7.08 1.67
N THR A 65 -5.72 -7.51 0.62
CA THR A 65 -5.22 -8.50 -0.33
C THR A 65 -5.60 -8.09 -1.74
N ASP A 66 -4.67 -8.26 -2.66
CA ASP A 66 -4.85 -7.96 -4.07
C ASP A 66 -4.44 -9.17 -4.89
N LEU A 67 -5.34 -9.64 -5.75
CA LEU A 67 -5.13 -10.71 -6.69
C LEU A 67 -5.01 -10.14 -8.10
N LEU A 68 -3.83 -10.22 -8.70
CA LEU A 68 -3.57 -9.85 -10.08
C LEU A 68 -3.46 -11.12 -10.94
N ASN A 69 -4.31 -11.23 -11.93
CA ASN A 69 -4.23 -12.30 -12.93
C ASN A 69 -4.00 -11.70 -14.32
N ARG A 70 -2.83 -11.93 -14.88
CA ARG A 70 -2.51 -11.56 -16.26
C ARG A 70 -2.56 -12.81 -17.13
N HIS A 71 -3.60 -12.86 -17.94
CA HIS A 71 -3.88 -14.05 -18.78
C HIS A 71 -2.66 -14.40 -19.65
N ASN A 72 -2.31 -15.69 -19.71
CA ASN A 72 -1.16 -16.24 -20.44
C ASN A 72 0.23 -15.77 -19.95
N PHE A 73 0.33 -15.04 -18.82
CA PHE A 73 1.60 -14.64 -18.25
C PHE A 73 1.79 -15.15 -16.83
N PHE A 74 1.10 -14.58 -15.87
CA PHE A 74 1.26 -14.94 -14.46
C PHE A 74 0.01 -14.62 -13.63
N ARG A 75 -0.06 -15.23 -12.44
CA ARG A 75 -1.01 -14.88 -11.39
C ARG A 75 -0.24 -14.60 -10.12
N MET A 76 -0.53 -13.49 -9.50
CA MET A 76 0.14 -13.00 -8.29
C MET A 76 -0.89 -12.59 -7.25
N ILE A 77 -0.58 -12.89 -6.00
CA ILE A 77 -1.36 -12.42 -4.86
C ILE A 77 -0.47 -11.59 -3.95
N SER A 78 -1.00 -10.49 -3.45
CA SER A 78 -0.34 -9.63 -2.48
C SER A 78 -1.18 -9.55 -1.23
N PHE A 79 -0.53 -9.63 -0.07
CA PHE A 79 -1.11 -9.35 1.24
C PHE A 79 -0.37 -8.18 1.86
N TRP A 80 -1.12 -7.25 2.43
CA TRP A 80 -0.51 -6.14 3.11
C TRP A 80 -1.28 -5.78 4.36
N GLY A 81 -0.55 -5.25 5.34
CA GLY A 81 -1.13 -4.79 6.58
C GLY A 81 -0.30 -3.68 7.20
N SER A 82 -0.97 -2.73 7.84
CA SER A 82 -0.32 -1.62 8.52
C SER A 82 -1.09 -1.16 9.75
N ALA A 83 -0.35 -0.61 10.71
CA ALA A 83 -0.91 0.14 11.82
C ALA A 83 -0.34 1.56 11.77
N THR A 84 -1.21 2.56 11.80
CA THR A 84 -0.84 3.98 11.77
C THR A 84 -1.35 4.65 13.03
N TYR A 85 -0.49 5.42 13.67
CA TYR A 85 -0.80 6.23 14.85
C TYR A 85 -0.67 7.70 14.52
N ASP A 86 -1.79 8.40 14.51
CA ASP A 86 -1.87 9.82 14.22
C ASP A 86 -2.17 10.59 15.50
N PHE A 87 -1.33 11.55 15.84
CA PHE A 87 -1.50 12.38 17.02
C PHE A 87 -0.93 13.79 16.84
N ASN A 88 -1.46 14.71 17.62
CA ASN A 88 -1.02 16.09 17.62
C ASN A 88 -0.23 16.38 18.90
N SER A 89 0.99 16.91 18.79
CA SER A 89 1.75 17.41 19.92
C SER A 89 1.34 18.84 20.32
N SER A 90 0.84 19.61 19.36
CA SER A 90 0.22 20.93 19.56
C SER A 90 -0.82 21.18 18.46
N THR A 91 -1.50 22.33 18.50
CA THR A 91 -2.47 22.74 17.49
C THR A 91 -1.88 22.84 16.07
N ARG A 92 -0.56 22.96 15.96
CA ARG A 92 0.16 23.14 14.69
C ARG A 92 1.03 21.96 14.29
N ASN A 93 1.31 21.05 15.22
CA ASN A 93 2.25 19.95 15.03
C ASN A 93 1.48 18.62 14.99
N TYR A 94 1.56 17.95 13.84
CA TYR A 94 0.95 16.66 13.57
C TYR A 94 2.03 15.62 13.39
N HIS A 95 1.80 14.45 13.95
CA HIS A 95 2.70 13.32 13.85
C HIS A 95 1.92 12.10 13.35
N SER A 96 2.46 11.43 12.36
CA SER A 96 1.96 10.15 11.87
C SER A 96 3.08 9.12 11.95
N VAL A 97 2.86 8.08 12.73
CA VAL A 97 3.82 7.00 12.96
C VAL A 97 3.24 5.71 12.44
N VAL A 98 3.93 5.08 11.53
CA VAL A 98 3.64 3.71 11.05
C VAL A 98 4.76 2.80 11.55
N PRO A 99 4.64 2.19 12.75
CA PRO A 99 5.72 1.38 13.32
C PRO A 99 5.97 0.12 12.52
N PHE A 100 4.96 -0.41 11.86
CA PHE A 100 5.11 -1.51 10.92
C PHE A 100 4.07 -1.43 9.81
N LYS A 101 4.53 -1.65 8.60
CA LYS A 101 3.75 -1.95 7.41
C LYS A 101 4.41 -3.16 6.77
N LEU A 102 3.62 -4.20 6.57
CA LEU A 102 4.07 -5.45 5.97
C LEU A 102 3.45 -5.56 4.58
N ASN A 103 4.26 -5.92 3.62
CA ASN A 103 3.80 -6.24 2.27
C ASN A 103 4.43 -7.58 1.88
N TYR A 104 3.57 -8.54 1.53
CA TYR A 104 3.97 -9.87 1.07
C TYR A 104 3.36 -10.14 -0.29
N THR A 105 4.21 -10.38 -1.27
CA THR A 105 3.81 -10.70 -2.63
C THR A 105 4.25 -12.10 -2.98
N TYR A 106 3.32 -12.89 -3.50
CA TYR A 106 3.53 -14.27 -3.86
C TYR A 106 3.07 -14.56 -5.29
N LEU A 107 3.95 -15.19 -6.07
CA LEU A 107 3.68 -15.60 -7.44
C LEU A 107 3.02 -16.99 -7.42
N LEU A 108 1.70 -17.02 -7.71
CA LEU A 108 0.90 -18.26 -7.65
C LEU A 108 1.13 -19.17 -8.85
N ARG A 109 1.26 -18.58 -10.04
CA ARG A 109 1.36 -19.34 -11.29
C ARG A 109 2.07 -18.52 -12.35
N THR A 110 2.89 -19.22 -13.16
CA THR A 110 3.54 -18.68 -14.36
C THR A 110 3.12 -19.50 -15.58
N SER A 111 3.28 -18.94 -16.77
CA SER A 111 3.14 -19.63 -18.03
C SER A 111 4.50 -19.90 -18.66
N HIS A 112 4.59 -20.88 -19.57
CA HIS A 112 5.83 -21.14 -20.32
C HIS A 112 6.35 -19.93 -21.08
N ALA A 113 5.46 -19.07 -21.60
CA ALA A 113 5.85 -17.84 -22.27
C ALA A 113 6.52 -16.85 -21.29
N PHE A 114 5.98 -16.73 -20.09
CA PHE A 114 6.55 -15.90 -19.04
C PHE A 114 7.90 -16.46 -18.55
N ASP A 115 7.97 -17.77 -18.30
CA ASP A 115 9.20 -18.43 -17.86
C ASP A 115 10.34 -18.24 -18.87
N SER A 116 10.03 -18.25 -20.17
CA SER A 116 11.02 -17.98 -21.22
C SER A 116 11.56 -16.55 -21.17
N VAL A 117 10.73 -15.57 -20.84
CA VAL A 117 11.15 -14.16 -20.69
C VAL A 117 11.98 -13.98 -19.42
N VAL A 118 11.56 -14.58 -18.33
CA VAL A 118 12.25 -14.53 -17.02
C VAL A 118 13.63 -15.16 -17.12
N ASN A 119 13.76 -16.33 -17.77
CA ASN A 119 15.03 -17.03 -17.94
C ASN A 119 16.05 -16.25 -18.81
N LYS A 120 15.56 -15.41 -19.73
CA LYS A 120 16.40 -14.56 -20.57
C LYS A 120 16.83 -13.26 -19.90
N ASN A 121 16.15 -12.84 -18.83
CA ASN A 121 16.37 -11.56 -18.16
C ASN A 121 16.43 -11.73 -16.64
N PRO A 122 17.62 -11.86 -16.04
CA PRO A 122 17.79 -12.03 -14.60
C PRO A 122 17.18 -10.91 -13.76
N ALA A 123 17.18 -9.66 -14.27
CA ALA A 123 16.55 -8.52 -13.59
C ALA A 123 15.02 -8.67 -13.50
N VAL A 124 14.40 -9.20 -14.57
CA VAL A 124 12.96 -9.52 -14.56
C VAL A 124 12.68 -10.67 -13.60
N ALA A 125 13.52 -11.71 -13.58
CA ALA A 125 13.41 -12.82 -12.65
C ALA A 125 13.39 -12.35 -11.19
N GLN A 126 14.25 -11.40 -10.85
CA GLN A 126 14.32 -10.86 -9.48
C GLN A 126 13.09 -10.05 -9.09
N SER A 127 12.48 -9.34 -10.05
CA SER A 127 11.27 -8.53 -9.80
C SER A 127 10.02 -9.37 -9.53
N PHE A 128 10.01 -10.63 -9.93
CA PHE A 128 8.88 -11.55 -9.76
C PHE A 128 9.11 -12.65 -8.71
N LYS A 129 10.21 -12.58 -7.97
CA LYS A 129 10.38 -13.43 -6.80
C LYS A 129 9.37 -13.06 -5.71
N ASN A 130 9.05 -14.04 -4.89
CA ASN A 130 8.28 -13.78 -3.67
C ASN A 130 9.02 -12.74 -2.83
N GLN A 131 8.31 -11.73 -2.40
CA GLN A 131 8.90 -10.61 -1.67
C GLN A 131 8.16 -10.42 -0.34
N PHE A 132 8.93 -10.28 0.71
CA PHE A 132 8.43 -9.84 2.01
C PHE A 132 9.12 -8.53 2.37
N ILE A 133 8.35 -7.44 2.36
CA ILE A 133 8.88 -6.09 2.56
C ILE A 133 8.26 -5.49 3.82
N PRO A 134 8.93 -5.65 4.98
CA PRO A 134 8.60 -4.87 6.15
C PRO A 134 9.07 -3.43 5.96
N SER A 135 8.27 -2.48 6.42
CA SER A 135 8.62 -1.06 6.39
C SER A 135 8.09 -0.35 7.62
N MET A 136 8.73 0.75 7.98
CA MET A 136 8.29 1.70 8.98
C MET A 136 8.39 3.10 8.42
N SER A 137 7.51 4.00 8.88
CA SER A 137 7.59 5.40 8.49
C SER A 137 7.18 6.33 9.62
N TYR A 138 7.76 7.52 9.59
CA TYR A 138 7.39 8.62 10.44
C TYR A 138 7.23 9.87 9.61
N THR A 139 6.11 10.57 9.79
CA THR A 139 5.82 11.84 9.13
C THR A 139 5.54 12.89 10.19
N TYR A 140 6.25 14.00 10.08
CA TYR A 140 6.03 15.21 10.85
C TYR A 140 5.44 16.29 9.96
N THR A 141 4.38 16.95 10.42
CA THR A 141 3.75 18.05 9.71
C THR A 141 3.61 19.25 10.64
N TYR A 142 4.12 20.38 10.22
CA TYR A 142 3.91 21.66 10.84
C TYR A 142 2.96 22.50 9.97
N ASP A 143 1.82 22.90 10.55
CA ASP A 143 0.82 23.73 9.85
C ASP A 143 0.49 24.95 10.69
N ARG A 144 1.02 26.08 10.27
CA ARG A 144 0.72 27.40 10.87
C ARG A 144 -0.62 27.96 10.42
N ALA A 145 -1.16 27.49 9.29
CA ALA A 145 -2.45 27.94 8.75
C ALA A 145 -3.64 27.45 9.60
N ALA A 146 -3.44 26.40 10.40
CA ALA A 146 -4.46 25.89 11.32
C ALA A 146 -4.89 26.88 12.41
N THR A 147 -4.20 28.04 12.54
CA THR A 147 -4.56 29.09 13.50
C THR A 147 -5.15 30.27 12.75
N TYR A 148 -6.43 30.53 12.92
CA TYR A 148 -7.30 31.46 12.19
C TYR A 148 -6.86 32.95 12.13
N ARG A 149 -5.76 33.32 12.76
CA ARG A 149 -5.38 34.75 12.96
C ARG A 149 -4.00 35.15 12.41
N ASN A 150 -3.33 34.31 11.62
CA ASN A 150 -1.99 34.65 11.10
C ASN A 150 -2.02 34.90 9.60
N PRO A 151 -1.56 36.08 9.13
CA PRO A 151 -1.45 36.39 7.70
C PRO A 151 -0.39 35.54 6.98
N ASN A 152 0.60 35.03 7.71
CA ASN A 152 1.67 34.21 7.15
C ASN A 152 1.34 32.72 7.29
N ARG A 153 1.07 32.08 6.18
CA ARG A 153 0.81 30.62 6.09
C ARG A 153 2.13 29.89 5.83
N LEU A 154 2.58 29.11 6.80
CA LEU A 154 3.71 28.22 6.64
C LEU A 154 3.24 26.78 6.84
N PHE A 155 3.46 25.98 5.84
CA PHE A 155 3.26 24.53 5.88
C PHE A 155 4.59 23.83 5.61
N TRP A 156 4.97 22.90 6.48
CA TRP A 156 6.16 22.08 6.31
C TRP A 156 5.86 20.65 6.68
N GLN A 157 6.25 19.71 5.82
CA GLN A 157 6.11 18.28 6.05
C GLN A 157 7.41 17.57 5.75
N THR A 158 7.81 16.68 6.66
CA THR A 158 8.98 15.82 6.52
C THR A 158 8.57 14.39 6.79
N SER A 159 8.97 13.48 5.90
CA SER A 159 8.73 12.04 6.05
C SER A 159 10.04 11.28 5.98
N VAL A 160 10.19 10.31 6.86
CA VAL A 160 11.29 9.34 6.84
C VAL A 160 10.67 7.95 6.75
N THR A 161 11.12 7.17 5.77
CA THR A 161 10.64 5.80 5.56
C THR A 161 11.84 4.87 5.46
N GLN A 162 11.78 3.77 6.19
CA GLN A 162 12.73 2.68 6.10
C GLN A 162 12.00 1.43 5.64
N ALA A 163 12.52 0.76 4.63
CA ALA A 163 11.99 -0.49 4.11
C ALA A 163 13.13 -1.47 3.86
N GLY A 164 12.86 -2.75 4.03
CA GLY A 164 13.80 -3.83 3.74
C GLY A 164 13.09 -4.95 3.00
N ASN A 165 13.80 -5.66 2.13
CA ASN A 165 13.33 -6.90 1.49
C ASN A 165 14.09 -8.07 2.14
N ILE A 166 13.34 -9.07 2.60
CA ILE A 166 13.86 -10.27 3.25
C ILE A 166 13.54 -11.49 2.40
#